data_d3e11612892cac3629f2ffee57bd9f48
#
_entry.id   d3e11612892cac3629f2ffee57bd9f48
#
_cell.length_a   1.000
_cell.length_b   1.000
_cell.length_c   1.000
_cell.angle_alpha   90.00
_cell.angle_beta   90.00
_cell.angle_gamma   90.00
#
_symmetry.space_group_name_H-M   'P 1'
#
loop_
_entity.id
_entity.type
_entity.pdbx_description
1 polymer ?
#
loop_
_entity_poly.entity_id
_entity_poly.type
_entity_poly.pdbx_seq_one_letter_code
_entity_poly.pdbx_strand_id
1 'polypeptide(L)'
;ATRKIDMAWLGGFTFVQASLRTRGTAVPLVQRAEDARFTSKFITASEGIKGFADLKGKTFAFGAPSSTSGHLIPRYFLGQEGINPDRDFKNTAFSGAHDATVAFVQAGKVDAGVLNASVWDKLVEQKKVDTTKVRVFATTPPYFDYNWTVRGDLDPKLQARLRDAFLKLDAANPAHKEIMALQRASKFIPTKAENYKGIESAAQAAGLLK
;
A
#
# COMPACT_ATOMS: atom_id res chain seq x y z
N ALA A 1 -3.76 -20.62 2.52
CA ALA A 1 -4.40 -21.52 3.49
C ALA A 1 -5.31 -22.54 2.79
N THR A 2 -6.14 -22.12 1.83
CA THR A 2 -7.11 -23.03 1.16
C THR A 2 -6.54 -23.80 -0.03
N ARG A 3 -5.30 -23.59 -0.43
CA ARG A 3 -4.62 -24.15 -1.63
C ARG A 3 -5.34 -23.90 -2.96
N LYS A 4 -6.25 -22.92 -3.02
CA LYS A 4 -6.95 -22.54 -4.26
C LYS A 4 -6.13 -21.64 -5.19
N ILE A 5 -5.07 -21.02 -4.66
CA ILE A 5 -4.19 -20.09 -5.36
C ILE A 5 -2.75 -20.47 -5.04
N ASP A 6 -1.92 -20.62 -6.06
CA ASP A 6 -0.50 -20.97 -5.92
C ASP A 6 0.38 -19.74 -5.75
N MET A 7 0.00 -18.62 -6.38
CA MET A 7 0.73 -17.36 -6.35
C MET A 7 -0.23 -16.16 -6.34
N ALA A 8 0.12 -15.11 -5.60
CA ALA A 8 -0.65 -13.88 -5.52
C ALA A 8 0.25 -12.64 -5.40
N TRP A 9 -0.21 -11.51 -5.95
CA TRP A 9 0.38 -10.21 -5.69
C TRP A 9 -0.30 -9.59 -4.48
N LEU A 10 0.45 -9.43 -3.40
CA LEU A 10 -0.06 -9.01 -2.09
C LEU A 10 0.56 -7.68 -1.69
N GLY A 11 -0.23 -6.79 -1.07
CA GLY A 11 0.32 -5.69 -0.28
C GLY A 11 1.01 -6.24 0.98
N GLY A 12 1.96 -5.48 1.54
CA GLY A 12 2.78 -5.92 2.68
C GLY A 12 1.94 -6.38 3.88
N PHE A 13 0.87 -5.68 4.21
CA PHE A 13 -0.03 -6.09 5.30
C PHE A 13 -0.81 -7.37 4.97
N THR A 14 -1.30 -7.50 3.75
CA THR A 14 -1.98 -8.72 3.31
C THR A 14 -1.00 -9.92 3.29
N PHE A 15 0.27 -9.69 2.93
CA PHE A 15 1.31 -10.70 3.04
C PHE A 15 1.52 -11.12 4.50
N VAL A 16 1.66 -10.18 5.43
CA VAL A 16 1.81 -10.49 6.87
C VAL A 16 0.63 -11.31 7.37
N GLN A 17 -0.61 -10.91 7.04
CA GLN A 17 -1.81 -11.69 7.40
C GLN A 17 -1.80 -13.10 6.80
N ALA A 18 -1.37 -13.25 5.53
CA ALA A 18 -1.24 -14.54 4.88
C ALA A 18 -0.16 -15.39 5.55
N SER A 19 0.99 -14.81 5.87
CA SER A 19 2.10 -15.48 6.56
C SER A 19 1.66 -16.02 7.92
N LEU A 20 1.01 -15.20 8.75
CA LEU A 20 0.49 -15.63 10.06
C LEU A 20 -0.53 -16.77 9.91
N ARG A 21 -1.50 -16.67 8.99
CA ARG A 21 -2.49 -17.72 8.74
C ARG A 21 -1.91 -19.02 8.21
N THR A 22 -0.77 -18.96 7.56
CA THR A 22 -0.04 -20.13 7.03
C THR A 22 1.12 -20.56 7.93
N ARG A 23 1.21 -20.02 9.16
CA ARG A 23 2.28 -20.31 10.12
C ARG A 23 3.68 -20.08 9.53
N GLY A 24 3.84 -18.97 8.78
CA GLY A 24 5.13 -18.57 8.20
C GLY A 24 5.52 -19.33 6.93
N THR A 25 4.64 -20.16 6.36
CA THR A 25 4.98 -20.95 5.15
C THR A 25 4.76 -20.19 3.84
N ALA A 26 4.12 -19.02 3.83
CA ALA A 26 4.02 -18.20 2.64
C ALA A 26 5.39 -17.59 2.28
N VAL A 27 5.81 -17.72 1.01
CA VAL A 27 7.14 -17.31 0.53
C VAL A 27 7.01 -16.12 -0.42
N PRO A 28 7.45 -14.91 -0.04
CA PRO A 28 7.55 -13.79 -0.95
C PRO A 28 8.79 -13.98 -1.83
N LEU A 29 8.59 -14.05 -3.16
CA LEU A 29 9.68 -14.33 -4.11
C LEU A 29 10.38 -13.07 -4.60
N VAL A 30 9.57 -12.11 -5.09
CA VAL A 30 10.04 -10.88 -5.72
C VAL A 30 9.11 -9.72 -5.39
N GLN A 31 9.64 -8.52 -5.53
CA GLN A 31 8.91 -7.26 -5.46
C GLN A 31 9.39 -6.33 -6.57
N ARG A 32 8.63 -5.30 -6.87
CA ARG A 32 9.12 -4.20 -7.72
C ARG A 32 10.18 -3.42 -6.93
N ALA A 33 11.15 -2.82 -7.60
CA ALA A 33 12.14 -1.97 -6.95
C ALA A 33 11.49 -0.82 -6.17
N GLU A 34 10.39 -0.27 -6.69
CA GLU A 34 9.57 0.77 -6.09
C GLU A 34 8.95 0.34 -4.75
N ASP A 35 8.65 -0.95 -4.59
CA ASP A 35 8.00 -1.48 -3.38
C ASP A 35 8.95 -1.59 -2.19
N ALA A 36 10.26 -1.51 -2.39
CA ALA A 36 11.24 -1.47 -1.31
C ALA A 36 11.29 -0.11 -0.59
N ARG A 37 10.75 0.95 -1.20
CA ARG A 37 10.69 2.31 -0.66
C ARG A 37 9.34 2.97 -0.94
N PHE A 38 8.28 2.22 -0.70
CA PHE A 38 6.92 2.64 -0.97
C PHE A 38 6.47 3.72 0.01
N THR A 39 5.55 4.61 -0.41
CA THR A 39 5.01 5.67 0.45
C THR A 39 3.50 5.80 0.29
N SER A 40 2.88 6.45 1.28
CA SER A 40 1.47 6.88 1.22
C SER A 40 1.39 8.40 1.21
N LYS A 41 0.44 8.94 0.47
CA LYS A 41 0.17 10.38 0.40
C LYS A 41 -1.13 10.72 1.12
N PHE A 42 -1.06 11.68 2.03
CA PHE A 42 -2.20 12.28 2.68
C PHE A 42 -2.68 13.46 1.85
N ILE A 43 -3.95 13.48 1.51
CA ILE A 43 -4.56 14.45 0.60
C ILE A 43 -5.73 15.18 1.25
N THR A 44 -5.96 16.41 0.82
CA THR A 44 -7.09 17.23 1.27
C THR A 44 -7.50 18.24 0.19
N ALA A 45 -8.77 18.64 0.20
CA ALA A 45 -9.29 19.79 -0.53
C ALA A 45 -9.49 21.02 0.38
N SER A 46 -9.30 20.87 1.69
CA SER A 46 -9.47 21.96 2.66
C SER A 46 -8.22 22.82 2.77
N GLU A 47 -8.35 24.13 2.60
CA GLU A 47 -7.26 25.10 2.81
C GLU A 47 -6.78 25.13 4.28
N GLY A 48 -7.67 24.81 5.23
CA GLY A 48 -7.38 24.82 6.66
C GLY A 48 -6.56 23.62 7.14
N ILE A 49 -6.33 22.58 6.30
CA ILE A 49 -5.52 21.42 6.70
C ILE A 49 -4.13 21.57 6.09
N LYS A 50 -3.14 21.96 6.89
CA LYS A 50 -1.75 22.13 6.49
C LYS A 50 -0.82 21.04 7.05
N GLY A 51 -1.27 20.34 8.08
CA GLY A 51 -0.52 19.29 8.75
C GLY A 51 -1.42 18.35 9.55
N PHE A 52 -0.80 17.40 10.24
CA PHE A 52 -1.56 16.37 10.98
C PHE A 52 -2.39 16.92 12.14
N ALA A 53 -1.90 17.97 12.81
CA ALA A 53 -2.65 18.60 13.92
C ALA A 53 -4.02 19.13 13.50
N ASP A 54 -4.15 19.57 12.25
CA ASP A 54 -5.38 20.14 11.67
C ASP A 54 -6.44 19.06 11.37
N LEU A 55 -6.07 17.78 11.46
CA LEU A 55 -6.99 16.66 11.24
C LEU A 55 -7.92 16.40 12.42
N LYS A 56 -7.62 16.95 13.62
CA LYS A 56 -8.48 16.78 14.79
C LYS A 56 -9.87 17.35 14.55
N GLY A 57 -10.90 16.55 14.84
CA GLY A 57 -12.30 16.90 14.60
C GLY A 57 -12.72 16.88 13.12
N LYS A 58 -11.87 16.44 12.18
CA LYS A 58 -12.17 16.32 10.75
C LYS A 58 -12.67 14.93 10.38
N THR A 59 -13.32 14.84 9.24
CA THR A 59 -13.69 13.56 8.61
C THR A 59 -12.53 13.05 7.76
N PHE A 60 -12.27 11.74 7.81
CA PHE A 60 -11.11 11.15 7.15
C PHE A 60 -11.45 9.85 6.42
N ALA A 61 -10.90 9.67 5.20
CA ALA A 61 -11.03 8.43 4.46
C ALA A 61 -9.71 7.64 4.44
N PHE A 62 -9.78 6.41 4.92
CA PHE A 62 -8.81 5.36 4.62
C PHE A 62 -9.17 4.64 3.32
N GLY A 63 -8.24 3.84 2.76
CA GLY A 63 -8.49 2.97 1.61
C GLY A 63 -9.33 1.74 2.00
N ALA A 64 -8.81 0.52 1.76
CA ALA A 64 -9.43 -0.71 2.23
C ALA A 64 -8.90 -1.12 3.62
N PRO A 65 -9.68 -1.83 4.46
CA PRO A 65 -9.25 -2.27 5.80
C PRO A 65 -7.94 -3.07 5.80
N SER A 66 -7.69 -3.91 4.79
CA SER A 66 -6.47 -4.72 4.65
C SER A 66 -5.35 -4.04 3.85
N SER A 67 -5.51 -2.76 3.48
CA SER A 67 -4.51 -2.03 2.71
C SER A 67 -3.33 -1.62 3.58
N THR A 68 -2.10 -1.87 3.11
CA THR A 68 -0.87 -1.35 3.72
C THR A 68 -0.82 0.16 3.60
N SER A 69 -0.83 0.65 2.36
CA SER A 69 -0.63 2.08 2.02
C SER A 69 -1.87 2.94 2.19
N GLY A 70 -3.07 2.35 2.16
CA GLY A 70 -4.32 3.09 2.35
C GLY A 70 -4.87 3.03 3.78
N HIS A 71 -4.30 2.22 4.65
CA HIS A 71 -4.82 2.10 6.04
C HIS A 71 -3.72 1.87 7.08
N LEU A 72 -3.08 0.69 7.08
CA LEU A 72 -2.21 0.28 8.18
C LEU A 72 -1.09 1.29 8.45
N ILE A 73 -0.20 1.52 7.48
CA ILE A 73 0.95 2.39 7.66
C ILE A 73 0.54 3.84 7.93
N PRO A 74 -0.43 4.42 7.19
CA PRO A 74 -0.97 5.73 7.56
C PRO A 74 -1.53 5.81 8.99
N ARG A 75 -2.29 4.80 9.44
CA ARG A 75 -2.82 4.78 10.82
C ARG A 75 -1.70 4.71 11.85
N TYR A 76 -0.72 3.85 11.64
CA TYR A 76 0.46 3.76 12.49
C TYR A 76 1.23 5.07 12.53
N PHE A 77 1.45 5.70 11.36
CA PHE A 77 2.16 6.97 11.26
C PHE A 77 1.41 8.12 11.94
N LEU A 78 0.08 8.19 11.79
CA LEU A 78 -0.75 9.14 12.55
C LEU A 78 -0.57 8.95 14.06
N GLY A 79 -0.47 7.70 14.52
CA GLY A 79 -0.17 7.40 15.93
C GLY A 79 1.20 7.92 16.39
N GLN A 80 2.23 7.84 15.53
CA GLN A 80 3.56 8.43 15.80
C GLN A 80 3.50 9.96 15.90
N GLU A 81 2.61 10.59 15.12
CA GLU A 81 2.34 12.03 15.16
C GLU A 81 1.36 12.44 16.29
N GLY A 82 1.05 11.53 17.22
CA GLY A 82 0.18 11.79 18.37
C GLY A 82 -1.31 11.86 18.02
N ILE A 83 -1.72 11.37 16.85
CA ILE A 83 -3.11 11.34 16.39
C ILE A 83 -3.68 9.92 16.50
N ASN A 84 -4.74 9.76 17.29
CA ASN A 84 -5.53 8.54 17.30
C ASN A 84 -6.78 8.72 16.41
N PRO A 85 -6.87 8.07 15.22
CA PRO A 85 -8.00 8.26 14.34
C PRO A 85 -9.37 7.94 14.95
N ASP A 86 -9.43 6.98 15.87
CA ASP A 86 -10.69 6.56 16.48
C ASP A 86 -11.21 7.54 17.54
N ARG A 87 -10.32 8.37 18.09
CA ARG A 87 -10.64 9.36 19.10
C ARG A 87 -10.65 10.79 18.58
N ASP A 88 -9.64 11.11 17.74
CA ASP A 88 -9.32 12.50 17.40
C ASP A 88 -10.02 12.96 16.11
N PHE A 89 -10.49 12.01 15.27
CA PHE A 89 -11.27 12.37 14.08
C PHE A 89 -12.78 12.43 14.41
N LYS A 90 -13.50 13.32 13.73
CA LYS A 90 -14.96 13.38 13.82
C LYS A 90 -15.61 12.09 13.32
N ASN A 91 -15.10 11.55 12.22
CA ASN A 91 -15.51 10.27 11.64
C ASN A 91 -14.44 9.73 10.71
N THR A 92 -14.33 8.40 10.63
CA THR A 92 -13.49 7.70 9.67
C THR A 92 -14.35 6.86 8.73
N ALA A 93 -13.98 6.80 7.45
CA ALA A 93 -14.60 5.95 6.46
C ALA A 93 -13.55 5.12 5.71
N PHE A 94 -13.95 3.96 5.20
CA PHE A 94 -13.16 3.19 4.25
C PHE A 94 -13.73 3.41 2.85
N SER A 95 -12.92 3.97 1.96
CA SER A 95 -13.33 4.22 0.57
C SER A 95 -13.37 2.94 -0.28
N GLY A 96 -12.67 1.89 0.17
CA GLY A 96 -12.54 0.60 -0.52
C GLY A 96 -11.44 0.55 -1.58
N ALA A 97 -11.08 1.69 -2.19
CA ALA A 97 -10.08 1.76 -3.25
C ALA A 97 -9.34 3.12 -3.21
N HIS A 98 -8.12 3.17 -3.76
CA HIS A 98 -7.30 4.39 -3.71
C HIS A 98 -7.87 5.54 -4.56
N ASP A 99 -8.41 5.24 -5.73
CA ASP A 99 -9.10 6.21 -6.59
C ASP A 99 -10.39 6.72 -5.96
N ALA A 100 -11.13 5.85 -5.27
CA ALA A 100 -12.31 6.24 -4.51
C ALA A 100 -11.96 7.18 -3.34
N THR A 101 -10.79 7.03 -2.70
CA THR A 101 -10.32 7.99 -1.67
C THR A 101 -10.17 9.38 -2.27
N VAL A 102 -9.55 9.50 -3.44
CA VAL A 102 -9.42 10.80 -4.14
C VAL A 102 -10.79 11.38 -4.47
N ALA A 103 -11.70 10.55 -5.00
CA ALA A 103 -13.06 10.98 -5.33
C ALA A 103 -13.83 11.48 -4.08
N PHE A 104 -13.66 10.84 -2.92
CA PHE A 104 -14.29 11.27 -1.67
C PHE A 104 -13.81 12.64 -1.23
N VAL A 105 -12.49 12.88 -1.28
CA VAL A 105 -11.89 14.18 -0.93
C VAL A 105 -12.30 15.24 -1.93
N GLN A 106 -12.22 14.96 -3.23
CA GLN A 106 -12.56 15.91 -4.29
C GLN A 106 -14.03 16.32 -4.27
N ALA A 107 -14.92 15.41 -3.90
CA ALA A 107 -16.35 15.66 -3.76
C ALA A 107 -16.73 16.28 -2.40
N GLY A 108 -15.78 16.53 -1.50
CA GLY A 108 -16.05 17.07 -0.16
C GLY A 108 -16.81 16.10 0.76
N LYS A 109 -16.83 14.80 0.45
CA LYS A 109 -17.45 13.77 1.32
C LYS A 109 -16.67 13.57 2.60
N VAL A 110 -15.38 13.83 2.57
CA VAL A 110 -14.45 13.84 3.70
C VAL A 110 -13.49 15.02 3.58
N ASP A 111 -12.98 15.51 4.70
CA ASP A 111 -12.04 16.64 4.73
C ASP A 111 -10.64 16.25 4.25
N ALA A 112 -10.22 15.02 4.54
CA ALA A 112 -8.93 14.47 4.14
C ALA A 112 -9.00 12.97 3.91
N GLY A 113 -7.96 12.43 3.29
CA GLY A 113 -7.81 11.00 3.09
C GLY A 113 -6.38 10.58 2.82
N VAL A 114 -6.14 9.28 2.72
CA VAL A 114 -4.81 8.73 2.46
C VAL A 114 -4.86 7.61 1.44
N LEU A 115 -3.87 7.58 0.55
CA LEU A 115 -3.78 6.58 -0.50
C LEU A 115 -2.35 6.25 -0.87
N ASN A 116 -2.23 5.21 -1.67
CA ASN A 116 -1.02 4.77 -2.35
C ASN A 116 -0.44 5.90 -3.21
N ALA A 117 0.83 6.24 -2.99
CA ALA A 117 1.50 7.33 -3.69
C ALA A 117 1.54 7.12 -5.21
N SER A 118 1.83 5.88 -5.68
CA SER A 118 1.90 5.60 -7.12
C SER A 118 0.54 5.67 -7.83
N VAL A 119 -0.56 5.44 -7.10
CA VAL A 119 -1.91 5.64 -7.65
C VAL A 119 -2.24 7.13 -7.74
N TRP A 120 -1.89 7.91 -6.72
CA TRP A 120 -2.01 9.37 -6.79
C TRP A 120 -1.27 9.93 -7.99
N ASP A 121 0.02 9.59 -8.17
CA ASP A 121 0.84 10.11 -9.25
C ASP A 121 0.24 9.75 -10.64
N LYS A 122 -0.24 8.51 -10.81
CA LYS A 122 -0.94 8.08 -12.01
C LYS A 122 -2.23 8.87 -12.27
N LEU A 123 -3.03 9.11 -11.24
CA LEU A 123 -4.28 9.87 -11.41
C LEU A 123 -4.00 11.32 -11.80
N VAL A 124 -2.95 11.93 -11.24
CA VAL A 124 -2.49 13.29 -11.62
C VAL A 124 -1.98 13.30 -13.07
N GLU A 125 -1.12 12.35 -13.45
CA GLU A 125 -0.62 12.21 -14.82
C GLU A 125 -1.76 12.06 -15.84
N GLN A 126 -2.77 11.27 -15.50
CA GLN A 126 -3.97 11.07 -16.31
C GLN A 126 -4.98 12.22 -16.24
N LYS A 127 -4.67 13.32 -15.54
CA LYS A 127 -5.57 14.46 -15.35
C LYS A 127 -6.94 14.08 -14.75
N LYS A 128 -6.98 13.02 -13.93
CA LYS A 128 -8.19 12.55 -13.22
C LYS A 128 -8.38 13.22 -11.85
N VAL A 129 -7.42 14.04 -11.44
CA VAL A 129 -7.46 14.83 -10.21
C VAL A 129 -7.29 16.28 -10.56
N ASP A 130 -8.19 17.11 -10.03
CA ASP A 130 -8.04 18.57 -10.05
C ASP A 130 -7.05 18.98 -8.95
N THR A 131 -5.78 19.10 -9.31
CA THR A 131 -4.70 19.47 -8.38
C THR A 131 -4.76 20.92 -7.92
N THR A 132 -5.65 21.75 -8.49
CA THR A 132 -5.92 23.08 -7.97
C THR A 132 -6.83 23.05 -6.74
N LYS A 133 -7.60 21.95 -6.58
CA LYS A 133 -8.52 21.74 -5.46
C LYS A 133 -8.00 20.72 -4.46
N VAL A 134 -7.43 19.61 -4.95
CA VAL A 134 -6.94 18.53 -4.07
C VAL A 134 -5.42 18.54 -4.09
N ARG A 135 -4.82 18.60 -2.91
CA ARG A 135 -3.36 18.61 -2.75
C ARG A 135 -2.88 17.56 -1.76
N VAL A 136 -1.63 17.16 -1.91
CA VAL A 136 -0.90 16.38 -0.91
C VAL A 136 -0.39 17.34 0.16
N PHE A 137 -0.68 17.07 1.44
CA PHE A 137 -0.17 17.87 2.55
C PHE A 137 0.90 17.13 3.37
N ALA A 138 0.96 15.79 3.26
CA ALA A 138 1.98 14.98 3.90
C ALA A 138 2.22 13.66 3.16
N THR A 139 3.39 13.08 3.38
CA THR A 139 3.79 11.76 2.84
C THR A 139 4.46 10.97 3.96
N THR A 140 4.17 9.66 4.06
CA THR A 140 4.82 8.80 5.05
C THR A 140 6.31 8.63 4.76
N PRO A 141 7.13 8.27 5.77
CA PRO A 141 8.42 7.64 5.52
C PRO A 141 8.28 6.40 4.62
N PRO A 142 9.36 5.99 3.92
CA PRO A 142 9.32 4.82 3.05
C PRO A 142 9.24 3.51 3.85
N TYR A 143 8.51 2.53 3.29
CA TYR A 143 8.35 1.20 3.84
C TYR A 143 8.31 0.16 2.70
N PHE A 144 8.43 -1.14 3.04
CA PHE A 144 8.20 -2.23 2.09
C PHE A 144 6.69 -2.43 1.89
N ASP A 145 6.25 -2.62 0.64
CA ASP A 145 4.83 -2.90 0.37
C ASP A 145 4.67 -4.14 -0.52
N TYR A 146 4.26 -4.00 -1.76
CA TYR A 146 3.81 -5.12 -2.58
C TYR A 146 4.89 -6.16 -2.85
N ASN A 147 4.43 -7.43 -2.97
CA ASN A 147 5.27 -8.56 -3.33
C ASN A 147 4.47 -9.63 -4.07
N TRP A 148 5.16 -10.46 -4.85
CA TRP A 148 4.66 -11.70 -5.39
C TRP A 148 4.99 -12.84 -4.43
N THR A 149 3.96 -13.42 -3.84
CA THR A 149 4.04 -14.49 -2.84
C THR A 149 3.49 -15.79 -3.39
N VAL A 150 4.16 -16.89 -3.08
CA VAL A 150 3.73 -18.25 -3.40
C VAL A 150 3.43 -19.06 -2.13
N ARG A 151 2.72 -20.18 -2.29
CA ARG A 151 2.57 -21.18 -1.23
C ARG A 151 3.94 -21.79 -0.90
N GLY A 152 4.22 -22.01 0.37
CA GLY A 152 5.48 -22.62 0.80
C GLY A 152 5.65 -24.10 0.44
N ASP A 153 4.54 -24.80 0.20
CA ASP A 153 4.53 -26.20 -0.25
C ASP A 153 4.60 -26.35 -1.79
N LEU A 154 4.77 -25.26 -2.53
CA LEU A 154 5.05 -25.31 -3.96
C LEU A 154 6.45 -25.88 -4.19
N ASP A 155 6.62 -26.72 -5.24
CA ASP A 155 7.93 -27.29 -5.59
C ASP A 155 9.04 -26.21 -5.59
N PRO A 156 10.13 -26.38 -4.83
CA PRO A 156 11.22 -25.41 -4.74
C PRO A 156 11.84 -25.06 -6.11
N LYS A 157 11.90 -26.03 -7.04
CA LYS A 157 12.38 -25.78 -8.41
C LYS A 157 11.44 -24.85 -9.16
N LEU A 158 10.12 -25.00 -8.96
CA LEU A 158 9.13 -24.10 -9.57
C LEU A 158 9.20 -22.72 -8.93
N GLN A 159 9.35 -22.61 -7.59
CA GLN A 159 9.56 -21.32 -6.92
C GLN A 159 10.78 -20.57 -7.50
N ALA A 160 11.92 -21.27 -7.67
CA ALA A 160 13.12 -20.69 -8.24
C ALA A 160 12.90 -20.23 -9.69
N ARG A 161 12.25 -21.06 -10.53
CA ARG A 161 11.93 -20.69 -11.91
C ARG A 161 11.01 -19.47 -12.01
N LEU A 162 9.99 -19.38 -11.15
CA LEU A 162 9.10 -18.22 -11.09
C LEU A 162 9.88 -16.95 -10.70
N ARG A 163 10.69 -17.04 -9.63
CA ARG A 163 11.53 -15.91 -9.22
C ARG A 163 12.44 -15.45 -10.36
N ASP A 164 13.16 -16.37 -10.98
CA ASP A 164 14.12 -16.07 -12.04
C ASP A 164 13.43 -15.50 -13.29
N ALA A 165 12.19 -15.93 -13.59
CA ALA A 165 11.39 -15.36 -14.67
C ALA A 165 11.06 -13.88 -14.42
N PHE A 166 10.65 -13.52 -13.19
CA PHE A 166 10.43 -12.12 -12.85
C PHE A 166 11.72 -11.29 -12.90
N LEU A 167 12.82 -11.82 -12.40
CA LEU A 167 14.11 -11.10 -12.36
C LEU A 167 14.71 -10.84 -13.76
N LYS A 168 14.29 -11.61 -14.77
CA LYS A 168 14.67 -11.42 -16.17
C LYS A 168 13.82 -10.38 -16.90
N LEU A 169 12.71 -9.94 -16.31
CA LEU A 169 11.88 -8.89 -16.91
C LEU A 169 12.65 -7.56 -16.93
N ASP A 170 12.70 -6.94 -18.11
CA ASP A 170 13.44 -5.71 -18.36
C ASP A 170 12.54 -4.73 -19.15
N ALA A 171 12.36 -3.55 -18.63
CA ALA A 171 11.57 -2.50 -19.27
C ALA A 171 12.14 -2.01 -20.61
N ALA A 172 13.46 -2.20 -20.85
CA ALA A 172 14.10 -1.90 -22.11
C ALA A 172 13.82 -2.94 -23.22
N ASN A 173 13.39 -4.16 -22.82
CA ASN A 173 13.04 -5.21 -23.78
C ASN A 173 11.60 -4.99 -24.32
N PRO A 174 11.41 -4.80 -25.63
CA PRO A 174 10.07 -4.60 -26.20
C PRO A 174 9.06 -5.70 -25.86
N ALA A 175 9.51 -6.96 -25.75
CA ALA A 175 8.65 -8.10 -25.40
C ALA A 175 8.15 -8.07 -23.94
N HIS A 176 8.82 -7.33 -23.06
CA HIS A 176 8.46 -7.21 -21.65
C HIS A 176 7.73 -5.90 -21.32
N LYS A 177 7.74 -4.95 -22.25
CA LYS A 177 7.28 -3.57 -22.04
C LYS A 177 5.85 -3.50 -21.50
N GLU A 178 4.95 -4.29 -22.08
CA GLU A 178 3.54 -4.30 -21.66
C GLU A 178 3.39 -4.83 -20.22
N ILE A 179 4.06 -5.93 -19.87
CA ILE A 179 4.02 -6.52 -18.52
C ILE A 179 4.58 -5.52 -17.51
N MET A 180 5.71 -4.89 -17.82
CA MET A 180 6.35 -3.92 -16.94
C MET A 180 5.46 -2.68 -16.72
N ALA A 181 4.80 -2.19 -17.78
CA ALA A 181 3.87 -1.08 -17.71
C ALA A 181 2.62 -1.42 -16.87
N LEU A 182 2.03 -2.61 -17.06
CA LEU A 182 0.89 -3.09 -16.28
C LEU A 182 1.25 -3.16 -14.79
N GLN A 183 2.43 -3.68 -14.48
CA GLN A 183 2.94 -3.78 -13.12
C GLN A 183 3.44 -2.43 -12.57
N ARG A 184 3.62 -1.41 -13.41
CA ARG A 184 4.27 -0.14 -13.06
C ARG A 184 5.64 -0.39 -12.39
N ALA A 185 6.38 -1.34 -12.95
CA ALA A 185 7.66 -1.78 -12.45
C ALA A 185 8.78 -1.23 -13.33
N SER A 186 9.78 -0.60 -12.72
CA SER A 186 11.03 -0.31 -13.40
C SER A 186 11.87 -1.57 -13.51
N LYS A 187 11.80 -2.41 -12.49
CA LYS A 187 12.53 -3.67 -12.39
C LYS A 187 11.96 -4.50 -11.23
N PHE A 188 12.09 -5.83 -11.31
CA PHE A 188 11.85 -6.73 -10.19
C PHE A 188 13.14 -7.05 -9.44
N ILE A 189 13.06 -7.14 -8.12
CA ILE A 189 14.17 -7.50 -7.22
C ILE A 189 13.74 -8.63 -6.29
N PRO A 190 14.68 -9.45 -5.77
CA PRO A 190 14.36 -10.44 -4.76
C PRO A 190 13.80 -9.79 -3.50
N THR A 191 12.91 -10.50 -2.81
CA THR A 191 12.45 -10.09 -1.49
C THR A 191 12.40 -11.29 -0.55
N LYS A 192 12.20 -11.03 0.74
CA LYS A 192 12.15 -12.04 1.80
C LYS A 192 11.22 -11.61 2.92
N ALA A 193 10.73 -12.56 3.71
CA ALA A 193 9.75 -12.32 4.77
C ALA A 193 10.23 -11.29 5.81
N GLU A 194 11.53 -11.25 6.10
CA GLU A 194 12.14 -10.33 7.07
C GLU A 194 11.92 -8.86 6.71
N ASN A 195 11.81 -8.53 5.41
CA ASN A 195 11.56 -7.16 4.95
C ASN A 195 10.21 -6.60 5.45
N TYR A 196 9.27 -7.48 5.81
CA TYR A 196 7.91 -7.13 6.23
C TYR A 196 7.71 -7.13 7.75
N LYS A 197 8.77 -7.37 8.55
CA LYS A 197 8.69 -7.31 10.03
C LYS A 197 8.26 -5.93 10.53
N GLY A 198 8.67 -4.85 9.87
CA GLY A 198 8.22 -3.51 10.20
C GLY A 198 6.70 -3.32 9.99
N ILE A 199 6.14 -3.95 8.95
CA ILE A 199 4.69 -3.97 8.70
C ILE A 199 3.95 -4.74 9.80
N GLU A 200 4.49 -5.90 10.21
CA GLU A 200 3.94 -6.71 11.29
C GLU A 200 3.94 -5.94 12.61
N SER A 201 5.06 -5.32 12.99
CA SER A 201 5.18 -4.49 14.19
C SER A 201 4.21 -3.29 14.17
N ALA A 202 4.10 -2.62 13.02
CA ALA A 202 3.15 -1.53 12.85
C ALA A 202 1.69 -2.00 13.01
N ALA A 203 1.36 -3.20 12.50
CA ALA A 203 0.02 -3.76 12.62
C ALA A 203 -0.33 -4.18 14.05
N GLN A 204 0.63 -4.69 14.80
CA GLN A 204 0.48 -4.97 16.23
C GLN A 204 0.28 -3.68 17.02
N ALA A 205 1.12 -2.67 16.80
CA ALA A 205 1.04 -1.37 17.46
C ALA A 205 -0.28 -0.62 17.15
N ALA A 206 -0.80 -0.78 15.93
CA ALA A 206 -2.08 -0.21 15.51
C ALA A 206 -3.31 -1.03 15.96
N GLY A 207 -3.11 -2.16 16.67
CA GLY A 207 -4.20 -3.04 17.10
C GLY A 207 -4.91 -3.80 15.97
N LEU A 208 -4.30 -3.90 14.80
CA LEU A 208 -4.87 -4.55 13.61
C LEU A 208 -4.45 -6.02 13.44
N LEU A 209 -3.50 -6.49 14.26
CA LEU A 209 -3.18 -7.90 14.47
C LEU A 209 -3.39 -8.23 15.95
N LYS A 210 -4.07 -9.34 16.18
CA LYS A 210 -4.23 -9.95 17.50
C LYS A 210 -3.23 -11.08 17.70
#